data_7745681dfb0880beeeb367aa7655da62
#
_entry.id   7745681dfb0880beeeb367aa7655da62
#
_cell.length_a   1.000
_cell.length_b   1.000
_cell.length_c   1.000
_cell.angle_alpha   90.00
_cell.angle_beta   90.00
_cell.angle_gamma   90.00
#
_symmetry.space_group_name_H-M   'P 1'
#
loop_
_entity.id
_entity.type
_entity.pdbx_description
1 polymer ?
#
loop_
_entity_poly.entity_id
_entity_poly.type
_entity_poly.pdbx_seq_one_letter_code
_entity_poly.pdbx_strand_id
1 'polypeptide(L)'
;MKYAKKLRKGDKVAIVSLSSGMLGEAFCSHNIEIGVKRLREYGLETSFMPNSLKGIEYLKANPKARAKDLKDAFMDDSIAGIICAIGGDDTYRLLPYLLEDEEFIDAVHKSPKLFTGFSDTTINHLMFYKLGLSTYYGPNFICDLAEISDE
;
A
#
# COMPACT_ATOMS: atom_id res chain seq x y z
N MET A 1 19.39 -2.80 8.74
CA MET A 1 18.37 -2.50 7.70
C MET A 1 17.89 -3.81 7.10
N LYS A 2 16.58 -4.02 7.07
CA LYS A 2 15.97 -5.19 6.44
C LYS A 2 15.60 -4.86 5.00
N TYR A 3 15.69 -5.83 4.12
CA TYR A 3 15.37 -5.69 2.70
C TYR A 3 14.32 -6.71 2.30
N ALA A 4 13.35 -6.28 1.53
CA ALA A 4 12.34 -7.17 0.99
C ALA A 4 12.93 -8.10 -0.07
N LYS A 5 12.36 -9.30 -0.18
CA LYS A 5 12.68 -10.19 -1.29
C LYS A 5 12.12 -9.62 -2.60
N LYS A 6 12.80 -9.93 -3.70
CA LYS A 6 12.28 -9.56 -5.03
C LYS A 6 10.94 -10.27 -5.29
N LEU A 7 10.03 -9.54 -5.91
CA LEU A 7 8.77 -10.13 -6.38
C LEU A 7 9.04 -11.14 -7.49
N ARG A 8 8.27 -12.22 -7.48
CA ARG A 8 8.32 -13.29 -8.48
C ARG A 8 6.95 -13.48 -9.11
N LYS A 9 6.92 -14.08 -10.29
CA LYS A 9 5.67 -14.47 -10.95
C LYS A 9 4.83 -15.34 -10.02
N GLY A 10 3.56 -15.02 -9.91
CA GLY A 10 2.63 -15.68 -9.01
C GLY A 10 2.50 -15.03 -7.65
N ASP A 11 3.38 -14.08 -7.29
CA ASP A 11 3.27 -13.38 -6.03
C ASP A 11 2.05 -12.46 -6.00
N LYS A 12 1.52 -12.29 -4.79
CA LYS A 12 0.39 -11.41 -4.53
C LYS A 12 0.87 -10.11 -3.93
N VAL A 13 0.36 -8.99 -4.46
CA VAL A 13 0.62 -7.65 -3.92
C VAL A 13 -0.67 -7.07 -3.36
N ALA A 14 -0.57 -6.44 -2.20
CA ALA A 14 -1.69 -5.76 -1.56
C ALA A 14 -1.73 -4.29 -2.00
N ILE A 15 -2.93 -3.80 -2.28
CA ILE A 15 -3.18 -2.38 -2.48
C ILE A 15 -3.73 -1.81 -1.19
N VAL A 16 -3.10 -0.75 -0.69
CA VAL A 16 -3.50 -0.05 0.52
C VAL A 16 -3.77 1.42 0.23
N SER A 17 -4.80 1.97 0.86
CA SER A 17 -5.10 3.40 0.81
C SER A 17 -4.70 4.02 2.14
N LEU A 18 -3.44 4.41 2.26
CA LEU A 18 -2.89 4.95 3.51
C LEU A 18 -3.11 6.46 3.66
N SER A 19 -3.44 7.14 2.58
CA SER A 19 -3.69 8.57 2.53
C SER A 19 -5.09 8.82 1.97
N SER A 20 -5.23 9.34 0.74
CA SER A 20 -6.54 9.55 0.13
C SER A 20 -7.25 8.22 -0.17
N GLY A 21 -8.56 8.19 0.06
CA GLY A 21 -9.43 7.08 -0.32
C GLY A 21 -9.96 7.16 -1.75
N MET A 22 -9.30 7.92 -2.62
CA MET A 22 -9.78 8.20 -3.97
C MET A 22 -10.03 6.95 -4.80
N LEU A 23 -9.23 5.89 -4.59
CA LEU A 23 -9.38 4.64 -5.35
C LEU A 23 -10.76 4.00 -5.18
N GLY A 24 -11.41 4.21 -4.06
CA GLY A 24 -12.75 3.69 -3.78
C GLY A 24 -13.89 4.49 -4.39
N GLU A 25 -13.60 5.62 -5.04
CA GLU A 25 -14.62 6.46 -5.66
C GLU A 25 -15.00 5.95 -7.04
N ALA A 26 -16.25 6.20 -7.44
CA ALA A 26 -16.76 5.73 -8.72
C ALA A 26 -15.96 6.22 -9.92
N PHE A 27 -15.40 7.43 -9.84
CA PHE A 27 -14.58 7.98 -10.92
C PHE A 27 -13.23 7.30 -11.09
N CYS A 28 -12.83 6.43 -10.15
CA CYS A 28 -11.62 5.61 -10.24
C CYS A 28 -11.89 4.16 -10.62
N SER A 29 -13.13 3.77 -10.90
CA SER A 29 -13.46 2.35 -11.19
C SER A 29 -12.67 1.79 -12.37
N HIS A 30 -12.44 2.58 -13.41
CA HIS A 30 -11.63 2.17 -14.56
C HIS A 30 -10.16 1.96 -14.21
N ASN A 31 -9.64 2.70 -13.24
CA ASN A 31 -8.26 2.56 -12.78
C ASN A 31 -8.04 1.18 -12.14
N ILE A 32 -9.04 0.65 -11.43
CA ILE A 32 -8.94 -0.67 -10.82
C ILE A 32 -8.71 -1.74 -11.88
N GLU A 33 -9.52 -1.74 -12.95
CA GLU A 33 -9.39 -2.72 -14.02
C GLU A 33 -8.03 -2.62 -14.73
N ILE A 34 -7.61 -1.41 -15.06
CA ILE A 34 -6.34 -1.17 -15.76
C ILE A 34 -5.16 -1.62 -14.88
N GLY A 35 -5.15 -1.23 -13.61
CA GLY A 35 -4.07 -1.58 -12.69
C GLY A 35 -3.96 -3.07 -12.44
N VAL A 36 -5.08 -3.75 -12.22
CA VAL A 36 -5.11 -5.21 -12.04
C VAL A 36 -4.59 -5.91 -13.30
N LYS A 37 -5.02 -5.48 -14.47
CA LYS A 37 -4.54 -6.04 -15.75
C LYS A 37 -3.03 -5.86 -15.89
N ARG A 38 -2.51 -4.67 -15.60
CA ARG A 38 -1.09 -4.37 -15.74
C ARG A 38 -0.24 -5.20 -14.78
N LEU A 39 -0.67 -5.32 -13.53
CA LEU A 39 0.01 -6.19 -12.56
C LEU A 39 0.00 -7.65 -13.02
N ARG A 40 -1.10 -8.11 -13.59
CA ARG A 40 -1.19 -9.46 -14.14
C ARG A 40 -0.23 -9.67 -15.29
N GLU A 41 -0.01 -8.67 -16.13
CA GLU A 41 0.99 -8.72 -17.21
C GLU A 41 2.40 -8.90 -16.66
N TYR A 42 2.69 -8.40 -15.47
CA TYR A 42 3.94 -8.64 -14.73
C TYR A 42 3.95 -9.98 -14.00
N GLY A 43 2.88 -10.76 -14.07
CA GLY A 43 2.76 -12.03 -13.37
C GLY A 43 2.36 -11.93 -11.92
N LEU A 44 1.80 -10.79 -11.50
CA LEU A 44 1.42 -10.53 -10.11
C LEU A 44 -0.10 -10.59 -9.92
N GLU A 45 -0.52 -11.14 -8.80
CA GLU A 45 -1.91 -11.09 -8.35
C GLU A 45 -2.13 -9.85 -7.50
N THR A 46 -3.31 -9.24 -7.62
CA THR A 46 -3.69 -8.06 -6.85
C THR A 46 -4.69 -8.41 -5.76
N SER A 47 -4.44 -7.93 -4.55
CA SER A 47 -5.37 -8.05 -3.44
C SER A 47 -5.62 -6.65 -2.85
N PHE A 48 -6.85 -6.18 -2.98
CA PHE A 48 -7.25 -4.92 -2.35
C PHE A 48 -7.54 -5.19 -0.88
N MET A 49 -6.84 -4.49 0.02
CA MET A 49 -7.10 -4.65 1.45
C MET A 49 -8.52 -4.18 1.78
N PRO A 50 -9.14 -4.70 2.85
CA PRO A 50 -10.59 -4.54 3.09
C PRO A 50 -11.10 -3.10 3.12
N ASN A 51 -10.30 -2.15 3.56
CA ASN A 51 -10.71 -0.76 3.65
C ASN A 51 -10.27 0.09 2.46
N SER A 52 -9.42 -0.45 1.57
CA SER A 52 -8.76 0.34 0.53
C SER A 52 -9.73 0.96 -0.49
N LEU A 53 -10.91 0.36 -0.68
CA LEU A 53 -11.94 0.81 -1.63
C LEU A 53 -13.15 1.45 -0.95
N LYS A 54 -13.04 1.85 0.31
CA LYS A 54 -14.19 2.43 1.04
C LYS A 54 -14.45 3.91 0.76
N GLY A 55 -13.59 4.57 0.01
CA GLY A 55 -13.81 5.92 -0.44
C GLY A 55 -13.19 7.00 0.43
N ILE A 56 -13.16 8.23 -0.10
CA ILE A 56 -12.49 9.38 0.51
C ILE A 56 -13.06 9.70 1.89
N GLU A 57 -14.37 9.82 1.98
CA GLU A 57 -15.03 10.25 3.23
C GLU A 57 -14.80 9.27 4.38
N TYR A 58 -15.02 7.97 4.11
CA TYR A 58 -14.83 6.94 5.12
C TYR A 58 -13.38 6.87 5.60
N LEU A 59 -12.42 6.86 4.68
CA LEU A 59 -11.02 6.71 5.05
C LEU A 59 -10.46 7.95 5.74
N LYS A 60 -10.93 9.14 5.37
CA LYS A 60 -10.58 10.37 6.06
C LYS A 60 -11.04 10.35 7.53
N ALA A 61 -12.23 9.82 7.79
CA ALA A 61 -12.79 9.71 9.13
C ALA A 61 -12.19 8.54 9.94
N ASN A 62 -11.52 7.59 9.28
CA ASN A 62 -11.07 6.35 9.92
C ASN A 62 -9.59 6.06 9.66
N PRO A 63 -8.66 6.87 10.21
CA PRO A 63 -7.22 6.60 10.06
C PRO A 63 -6.81 5.25 10.64
N LYS A 64 -7.47 4.79 11.70
CA LYS A 64 -7.23 3.47 12.29
C LYS A 64 -7.50 2.34 11.29
N ALA A 65 -8.55 2.47 10.47
CA ALA A 65 -8.87 1.46 9.43
C ALA A 65 -7.78 1.38 8.37
N ARG A 66 -7.21 2.53 7.99
CA ARG A 66 -6.09 2.58 7.05
C ARG A 66 -4.84 1.91 7.63
N ALA A 67 -4.54 2.20 8.89
CA ALA A 67 -3.43 1.57 9.60
C ALA A 67 -3.62 0.06 9.73
N LYS A 68 -4.85 -0.38 10.02
CA LYS A 68 -5.17 -1.81 10.13
C LYS A 68 -4.88 -2.55 8.83
N ASP A 69 -5.23 -1.98 7.69
CA ASP A 69 -4.95 -2.59 6.39
C ASP A 69 -3.45 -2.81 6.18
N LEU A 70 -2.62 -1.84 6.53
CA LEU A 70 -1.17 -1.98 6.42
C LEU A 70 -0.63 -3.06 7.35
N LYS A 71 -1.09 -3.09 8.59
CA LYS A 71 -0.72 -4.13 9.56
C LYS A 71 -1.10 -5.51 9.04
N ASP A 72 -2.34 -5.69 8.62
CA ASP A 72 -2.84 -6.97 8.14
C ASP A 72 -2.08 -7.44 6.88
N ALA A 73 -1.71 -6.51 6.01
CA ALA A 73 -0.90 -6.84 4.82
C ALA A 73 0.49 -7.37 5.21
N PHE A 74 1.12 -6.81 6.24
CA PHE A 74 2.40 -7.32 6.74
C PHE A 74 2.27 -8.66 7.46
N MET A 75 1.14 -8.90 8.13
CA MET A 75 0.89 -10.13 8.86
C MET A 75 0.41 -11.30 7.98
N ASP A 76 -0.02 -11.01 6.77
CA ASP A 76 -0.49 -12.02 5.82
C ASP A 76 0.67 -12.58 4.99
N ASP A 77 1.05 -13.83 5.29
CA ASP A 77 2.17 -14.50 4.62
C ASP A 77 1.95 -14.71 3.11
N SER A 78 0.71 -14.63 2.63
CA SER A 78 0.42 -14.76 1.20
C SER A 78 0.71 -13.48 0.41
N ILE A 79 0.95 -12.36 1.10
CA ILE A 79 1.25 -11.07 0.47
C ILE A 79 2.76 -10.85 0.44
N ALA A 80 3.30 -10.65 -0.75
CA ALA A 80 4.74 -10.46 -0.97
C ALA A 80 5.16 -9.00 -1.08
N GLY A 81 4.24 -8.11 -1.44
CA GLY A 81 4.51 -6.69 -1.59
C GLY A 81 3.30 -5.83 -1.34
N ILE A 82 3.53 -4.55 -1.12
CA ILE A 82 2.50 -3.58 -0.78
C ILE A 82 2.68 -2.35 -1.66
N ILE A 83 1.61 -1.96 -2.35
CA ILE A 83 1.59 -0.81 -3.25
C ILE A 83 0.56 0.18 -2.74
N CYS A 84 0.96 1.42 -2.52
CA CYS A 84 0.04 2.48 -2.13
C CYS A 84 -0.88 2.84 -3.29
N ALA A 85 -2.17 3.06 -2.99
CA ALA A 85 -3.16 3.44 -4.01
C ALA A 85 -2.83 4.80 -4.61
N ILE A 86 -2.65 5.80 -3.75
CA ILE A 86 -2.31 7.16 -4.13
C ILE A 86 -1.80 7.93 -2.90
N GLY A 87 -1.28 9.13 -3.12
CA GLY A 87 -0.93 10.05 -2.04
C GLY A 87 -2.15 10.77 -1.46
N GLY A 88 -1.94 11.95 -0.93
CA GLY A 88 -2.95 12.77 -0.27
C GLY A 88 -2.29 13.78 0.66
N ASP A 89 -2.81 13.92 1.89
CA ASP A 89 -2.34 14.96 2.80
C ASP A 89 -2.31 14.58 4.29
N ASP A 90 -2.76 13.39 4.67
CA ASP A 90 -2.95 13.09 6.09
C ASP A 90 -2.51 11.69 6.55
N THR A 91 -1.62 11.04 5.80
CA THR A 91 -1.13 9.71 6.20
C THR A 91 -0.39 9.72 7.55
N TYR A 92 0.09 10.89 8.00
CA TYR A 92 0.73 11.03 9.32
C TYR A 92 -0.18 10.56 10.46
N ARG A 93 -1.49 10.58 10.26
CA ARG A 93 -2.47 10.13 11.27
C ARG A 93 -2.37 8.64 11.60
N LEU A 94 -1.73 7.87 10.73
CA LEU A 94 -1.54 6.44 10.95
C LEU A 94 -0.41 6.14 11.94
N LEU A 95 0.53 7.07 12.10
CA LEU A 95 1.74 6.82 12.89
C LEU A 95 1.47 6.38 14.32
N PRO A 96 0.54 7.02 15.09
CA PRO A 96 0.26 6.56 16.45
C PRO A 96 -0.23 5.12 16.55
N TYR A 97 -0.94 4.64 15.52
CA TYR A 97 -1.47 3.28 15.50
C TYR A 97 -0.44 2.24 15.07
N LEU A 98 0.65 2.66 14.42
CA LEU A 98 1.63 1.74 13.85
C LEU A 98 2.94 1.74 14.63
N LEU A 99 3.44 2.89 15.04
CA LEU A 99 4.74 3.01 15.72
C LEU A 99 4.73 2.43 17.15
N GLU A 100 3.56 2.29 17.75
CA GLU A 100 3.38 1.72 19.08
C GLU A 100 2.84 0.28 19.05
N ASP A 101 2.58 -0.27 17.86
CA ASP A 101 2.02 -1.60 17.69
C ASP A 101 3.16 -2.62 17.55
N GLU A 102 3.44 -3.35 18.62
CA GLU A 102 4.53 -4.33 18.66
C GLU A 102 4.33 -5.47 17.66
N GLU A 103 3.09 -5.90 17.43
CA GLU A 103 2.80 -6.95 16.44
C GLU A 103 3.13 -6.50 15.03
N PHE A 104 2.80 -5.24 14.70
CA PHE A 104 3.16 -4.67 13.41
C PHE A 104 4.67 -4.56 13.24
N ILE A 105 5.36 -4.04 14.25
CA ILE A 105 6.82 -3.91 14.23
C ILE A 105 7.49 -5.26 14.06
N ASP A 106 7.03 -6.26 14.80
CA ASP A 106 7.53 -7.64 14.67
C ASP A 106 7.28 -8.20 13.27
N ALA A 107 6.10 -8.00 12.70
CA ALA A 107 5.76 -8.47 11.36
C ALA A 107 6.66 -7.84 10.31
N VAL A 108 6.93 -6.54 10.41
CA VAL A 108 7.85 -5.83 9.52
C VAL A 108 9.26 -6.44 9.57
N HIS A 109 9.74 -6.78 10.78
CA HIS A 109 11.08 -7.35 10.96
C HIS A 109 11.16 -8.82 10.50
N LYS A 110 10.13 -9.62 10.77
CA LYS A 110 10.12 -11.06 10.44
C LYS A 110 9.81 -11.33 8.98
N SER A 111 8.96 -10.50 8.38
CA SER A 111 8.53 -10.62 6.99
C SER A 111 8.67 -9.30 6.26
N PRO A 112 9.91 -8.85 6.02
CA PRO A 112 10.09 -7.61 5.26
C PRO A 112 9.52 -7.75 3.86
N LYS A 113 8.65 -6.80 3.48
CA LYS A 113 7.94 -6.82 2.20
C LYS A 113 8.28 -5.58 1.40
N LEU A 114 8.21 -5.69 0.08
CA LEU A 114 8.30 -4.53 -0.79
C LEU A 114 7.18 -3.55 -0.43
N PHE A 115 7.53 -2.29 -0.28
CA PHE A 115 6.59 -1.19 -0.07
C PHE A 115 6.93 -0.07 -1.03
N THR A 116 5.95 0.40 -1.80
CA THR A 116 6.16 1.47 -2.77
C THR A 116 5.00 2.47 -2.77
N GLY A 117 5.35 3.72 -3.06
CA GLY A 117 4.48 4.87 -3.14
C GLY A 117 5.30 6.15 -3.14
N PHE A 118 4.64 7.29 -3.33
CA PHE A 118 5.31 8.59 -3.31
C PHE A 118 4.38 9.70 -2.81
N SER A 119 4.87 10.94 -2.74
CA SER A 119 4.15 12.13 -2.27
C SER A 119 3.82 12.02 -0.78
N ASP A 120 2.57 12.08 -0.36
CA ASP A 120 2.20 12.01 1.07
C ASP A 120 2.70 10.73 1.74
N THR A 121 2.73 9.60 1.03
CA THR A 121 3.23 8.34 1.58
C THR A 121 4.73 8.36 1.90
N THR A 122 5.44 9.46 1.61
CA THR A 122 6.79 9.70 2.09
C THR A 122 6.88 9.52 3.61
N ILE A 123 5.84 9.93 4.34
CA ILE A 123 5.76 9.75 5.79
C ILE A 123 5.83 8.28 6.16
N ASN A 124 5.17 7.42 5.40
CA ASN A 124 5.21 5.97 5.62
C ASN A 124 6.61 5.40 5.31
N HIS A 125 7.29 5.91 4.29
CA HIS A 125 8.68 5.52 4.01
C HIS A 125 9.61 5.89 5.18
N LEU A 126 9.44 7.09 5.75
CA LEU A 126 10.22 7.52 6.93
C LEU A 126 9.90 6.65 8.14
N MET A 127 8.64 6.28 8.33
CA MET A 127 8.23 5.34 9.38
C MET A 127 8.96 4.00 9.22
N PHE A 128 8.95 3.43 8.01
CA PHE A 128 9.64 2.17 7.75
C PHE A 128 11.15 2.29 7.92
N TYR A 129 11.74 3.40 7.53
CA TYR A 129 13.16 3.66 7.78
C TYR A 129 13.45 3.60 9.27
N LYS A 130 12.63 4.25 10.09
CA LYS A 130 12.75 4.20 11.55
C LYS A 130 12.63 2.79 12.09
N LEU A 131 11.76 1.96 11.50
CA LEU A 131 11.58 0.57 11.89
C LEU A 131 12.65 -0.37 11.31
N GLY A 132 13.55 0.13 10.48
CA GLY A 132 14.65 -0.63 9.92
C GLY A 132 14.31 -1.40 8.64
N LEU A 133 13.27 -1.01 7.92
CA LEU A 133 12.92 -1.58 6.62
C LEU A 133 13.29 -0.63 5.49
N SER A 134 14.02 -1.13 4.50
CA SER A 134 14.26 -0.42 3.24
C SER A 134 13.03 -0.49 2.35
N THR A 135 12.60 0.64 1.82
CA THR A 135 11.43 0.75 0.95
C THR A 135 11.81 1.38 -0.38
N TYR A 136 10.89 1.36 -1.33
CA TYR A 136 11.12 1.88 -2.68
C TYR A 136 10.23 3.10 -2.91
N TYR A 137 10.82 4.27 -2.92
CA TYR A 137 10.10 5.50 -3.24
C TYR A 137 9.87 5.56 -4.74
N GLY A 138 8.64 5.40 -5.15
CA GLY A 138 8.33 5.33 -6.57
C GLY A 138 6.85 5.02 -6.83
N PRO A 139 6.55 4.10 -7.76
CA PRO A 139 5.21 3.99 -8.31
C PRO A 139 4.13 3.75 -7.27
N ASN A 140 2.97 4.37 -7.49
CA ASN A 140 1.73 4.02 -6.83
C ASN A 140 0.73 3.40 -7.83
N PHE A 141 -0.41 2.92 -7.32
CA PHE A 141 -1.35 2.18 -8.14
C PHE A 141 -2.05 3.10 -9.17
N ILE A 142 -2.63 4.21 -8.73
CA ILE A 142 -3.44 5.06 -9.61
C ILE A 142 -2.59 5.78 -10.65
N CYS A 143 -1.51 6.42 -10.22
CA CYS A 143 -0.73 7.30 -11.10
C CYS A 143 0.14 6.53 -12.09
N ASP A 144 0.59 5.34 -11.72
CA ASP A 144 1.60 4.63 -12.51
C ASP A 144 1.06 3.32 -13.11
N LEU A 145 0.50 2.45 -12.27
CA LEU A 145 0.04 1.14 -12.72
C LEU A 145 -1.32 1.19 -13.41
N ALA A 146 -2.17 2.10 -13.01
CA ALA A 146 -3.53 2.23 -13.51
C ALA A 146 -3.72 3.40 -14.48
N GLU A 147 -2.64 4.02 -14.89
CA GLU A 147 -2.68 5.11 -15.86
C GLU A 147 -3.03 4.58 -17.24
N ILE A 148 -3.90 5.32 -17.93
CA ILE A 148 -4.19 5.06 -19.34
C ILE A 148 -2.96 5.53 -20.11
N SER A 149 -2.18 4.60 -20.67
CA SER A 149 -1.10 5.00 -21.56
C SER A 149 -1.68 5.31 -22.93
N ASP A 150 -1.46 6.49 -23.38
CA ASP A 150 -1.77 6.90 -24.75
C ASP A 150 -0.65 6.45 -25.72
N GLU A 151 -0.10 5.27 -25.52
CA GLU A 151 0.96 4.66 -26.38
C GLU A 151 2.10 4.08 -25.57
#